data_e98398e5a3638fa03fdca4a1d66c3828
#
_entry.id   e98398e5a3638fa03fdca4a1d66c3828
#
_cell.length_a   1.000
_cell.length_b   1.000
_cell.length_c   1.000
_cell.angle_alpha   90.00
_cell.angle_beta   90.00
_cell.angle_gamma   90.00
#
_symmetry.space_group_name_H-M   'P 1'
#
loop_
_entity.id
_entity.type
_entity.pdbx_description
1 polymer ?
#
loop_
_entity_poly.entity_id
_entity_poly.type
_entity_poly.pdbx_seq_one_letter_code
_entity_poly.pdbx_strand_id
1 'polypeptide(L)'
;MDYIDIFIKNDYINLKQIAESGQCFRWKKMCPGRYFVISDGRAACFFQEKTGIRILCRSKDEEYFRRYLDLDTDYGKVIEQIDEKDDFLIGAAQMGRGIRILRQNLWEMIISFIISQRNNIPRIMKSIDALCEKLGEQIVFDYEGEHLVGYTCPSPEVIVGADLSEFKFGYREKYIRQTAEDILEGKFDLEEVKYAVDEGKTPEQVKEMLKQLKGVGEKVASCIQLFGLHQLELFPIDTWIAKVEKMYYNGHFPVEKYKDTAGIMQQYLFFRVREDADKRAVLEMKREVNEKAASKTSFKEEMTEKIDKQTKRKNEISPENNSLKENRLEKSRFKKGKSEEARSEANRYNLSGKMLYVSDLDGTLLNSDALLNEDVPERLNRLIDKGLCFTVATARTYATVNSIVKDVHLTYPMILMNGVMLYDPVSKSCINAEIIERDSVEYILKGRKKFGVTGFAYALSPEISE
;
A
#
# COMPACT_ATOMS: atom_id res chain seq x y z
N MET A 1 3.62 -2.35 -33.31
CA MET A 1 4.77 -2.66 -32.43
C MET A 1 4.64 -4.12 -32.05
N ASP A 2 5.74 -4.85 -32.05
CA ASP A 2 5.73 -6.27 -31.74
C ASP A 2 5.85 -6.47 -30.23
N TYR A 3 4.77 -6.95 -29.60
CA TYR A 3 4.71 -7.28 -28.19
C TYR A 3 4.71 -8.78 -27.99
N ILE A 4 5.31 -9.23 -26.91
CA ILE A 4 5.31 -10.62 -26.46
C ILE A 4 4.67 -10.71 -25.09
N ASP A 5 3.88 -11.75 -24.89
CA ASP A 5 3.22 -12.09 -23.63
C ASP A 5 3.75 -13.46 -23.17
N ILE A 6 4.51 -13.47 -22.07
CA ILE A 6 5.28 -14.63 -21.63
C ILE A 6 4.84 -15.05 -20.25
N PHE A 7 4.46 -16.30 -20.11
CA PHE A 7 4.23 -16.93 -18.82
C PHE A 7 5.50 -17.56 -18.27
N ILE A 8 5.89 -17.17 -17.05
CA ILE A 8 7.02 -17.71 -16.29
C ILE A 8 6.47 -18.48 -15.11
N LYS A 9 6.53 -19.82 -15.21
CA LYS A 9 6.18 -20.70 -14.08
C LYS A 9 7.29 -20.62 -13.03
N ASN A 10 6.99 -20.12 -11.84
CA ASN A 10 7.95 -20.02 -10.74
C ASN A 10 7.22 -19.84 -9.41
N ASP A 11 7.48 -20.72 -8.45
CA ASP A 11 6.87 -20.67 -7.10
C ASP A 11 7.60 -19.71 -6.14
N TYR A 12 8.74 -19.15 -6.57
CA TYR A 12 9.58 -18.23 -5.81
C TYR A 12 9.59 -16.83 -6.43
N ILE A 13 8.41 -16.37 -6.88
CA ILE A 13 8.24 -15.02 -7.38
C ILE A 13 6.86 -14.47 -6.97
N ASN A 14 6.86 -13.30 -6.34
CA ASN A 14 5.65 -12.61 -5.95
C ASN A 14 5.83 -11.10 -6.18
N LEU A 15 5.10 -10.56 -7.16
CA LEU A 15 5.25 -9.18 -7.59
C LEU A 15 4.94 -8.17 -6.46
N LYS A 16 3.97 -8.48 -5.59
CA LYS A 16 3.67 -7.63 -4.44
C LYS A 16 4.83 -7.59 -3.46
N GLN A 17 5.40 -8.76 -3.13
CA GLN A 17 6.53 -8.83 -2.21
C GLN A 17 7.76 -8.09 -2.78
N ILE A 18 8.05 -8.24 -4.07
CA ILE A 18 9.13 -7.51 -4.74
C ILE A 18 8.89 -6.00 -4.67
N ALA A 19 7.69 -5.53 -5.05
CA ALA A 19 7.34 -4.11 -5.03
C ALA A 19 7.40 -3.48 -3.64
N GLU A 20 7.04 -4.24 -2.60
CA GLU A 20 6.99 -3.79 -1.21
C GLU A 20 8.29 -4.08 -0.42
N SER A 21 9.29 -4.74 -1.02
CA SER A 21 10.56 -5.10 -0.35
C SER A 21 11.52 -3.92 -0.13
N GLY A 22 11.23 -2.75 -0.69
CA GLY A 22 12.04 -1.54 -0.49
C GLY A 22 13.30 -1.45 -1.36
N GLN A 23 13.44 -2.30 -2.36
CA GLN A 23 14.54 -2.30 -3.32
C GLN A 23 14.25 -1.52 -4.61
N CYS A 24 12.97 -1.36 -4.97
CA CYS A 24 12.53 -0.64 -6.16
C CYS A 24 11.49 0.42 -5.81
N PHE A 25 11.51 1.54 -6.54
CA PHE A 25 10.69 2.70 -6.22
C PHE A 25 9.83 3.16 -7.41
N ARG A 26 9.92 2.46 -8.57
CA ARG A 26 9.29 2.88 -9.83
C ARG A 26 8.26 1.89 -10.39
N TRP A 27 7.85 0.92 -9.58
CA TRP A 27 6.77 0.01 -9.96
C TRP A 27 5.42 0.65 -9.70
N LYS A 28 4.70 0.99 -10.76
CA LYS A 28 3.36 1.56 -10.66
C LYS A 28 2.31 0.45 -10.54
N LYS A 29 1.70 0.32 -9.37
CA LYS A 29 0.61 -0.64 -9.16
C LYS A 29 -0.63 -0.17 -9.92
N MET A 30 -1.13 -0.98 -10.85
CA MET A 30 -2.34 -0.70 -11.65
C MET A 30 -3.59 -1.24 -10.94
N CYS A 31 -3.53 -2.49 -10.50
CA CYS A 31 -4.55 -3.15 -9.69
C CYS A 31 -3.87 -4.28 -8.88
N PRO A 32 -4.58 -5.00 -7.99
CA PRO A 32 -3.99 -6.13 -7.29
C PRO A 32 -3.35 -7.15 -8.26
N GLY A 33 -2.07 -7.43 -8.06
CA GLY A 33 -1.32 -8.37 -8.89
C GLY A 33 -0.86 -7.85 -10.25
N ARG A 34 -1.10 -6.58 -10.59
CA ARG A 34 -0.64 -5.99 -11.86
C ARG A 34 0.21 -4.75 -11.62
N TYR A 35 1.37 -4.70 -12.27
CA TYR A 35 2.31 -3.59 -12.16
C TYR A 35 2.77 -3.13 -13.55
N PHE A 36 2.80 -1.82 -13.74
CA PHE A 36 3.47 -1.19 -14.89
C PHE A 36 4.86 -0.75 -14.43
N VAL A 37 5.87 -1.17 -15.17
CA VAL A 37 7.28 -1.02 -14.80
C VAL A 37 8.03 -0.34 -15.93
N ILE A 38 8.79 0.69 -15.58
CA ILE A 38 9.75 1.33 -16.48
C ILE A 38 11.13 1.16 -15.87
N SER A 39 12.06 0.67 -16.67
CA SER A 39 13.46 0.50 -16.31
C SER A 39 14.34 0.65 -17.53
N ASP A 40 15.39 1.46 -17.43
CA ASP A 40 16.39 1.66 -18.47
C ASP A 40 15.78 1.97 -19.86
N GLY A 41 14.80 2.88 -19.90
CA GLY A 41 14.12 3.28 -21.14
C GLY A 41 13.16 2.25 -21.73
N ARG A 42 12.88 1.14 -21.02
CA ARG A 42 11.99 0.05 -21.44
C ARG A 42 10.75 0.00 -20.56
N ALA A 43 9.66 -0.51 -21.10
CA ALA A 43 8.40 -0.65 -20.36
C ALA A 43 7.85 -2.08 -20.45
N ALA A 44 7.27 -2.54 -19.34
CA ALA A 44 6.57 -3.82 -19.26
C ALA A 44 5.37 -3.76 -18.32
N CYS A 45 4.39 -4.63 -18.55
CA CYS A 45 3.35 -4.97 -17.58
C CYS A 45 3.64 -6.34 -16.99
N PHE A 46 3.69 -6.44 -15.67
CA PHE A 46 3.82 -7.70 -14.94
C PHE A 46 2.49 -8.06 -14.29
N PHE A 47 2.12 -9.33 -14.42
CA PHE A 47 0.88 -9.87 -13.87
C PHE A 47 1.19 -11.04 -12.95
N GLN A 48 0.67 -11.02 -11.73
CA GLN A 48 0.78 -12.14 -10.80
C GLN A 48 -0.21 -13.24 -11.19
N GLU A 49 0.30 -14.43 -11.39
CA GLU A 49 -0.48 -15.63 -11.66
C GLU A 49 -0.41 -16.61 -10.47
N LYS A 50 -1.25 -17.66 -10.47
CA LYS A 50 -1.27 -18.63 -9.37
C LYS A 50 0.05 -19.36 -9.18
N THR A 51 0.74 -19.68 -10.28
CA THR A 51 1.96 -20.50 -10.30
C THR A 51 3.10 -19.77 -10.99
N GLY A 52 3.22 -18.45 -10.82
CA GLY A 52 4.26 -17.64 -11.44
C GLY A 52 3.81 -16.24 -11.80
N ILE A 53 4.37 -15.73 -12.87
CA ILE A 53 4.04 -14.41 -13.38
C ILE A 53 3.89 -14.43 -14.90
N ARG A 54 3.21 -13.42 -15.42
CA ARG A 54 3.17 -13.12 -16.84
C ARG A 54 3.82 -11.78 -17.10
N ILE A 55 4.65 -11.71 -18.12
CA ILE A 55 5.38 -10.52 -18.56
C ILE A 55 4.87 -10.15 -19.93
N LEU A 56 4.36 -8.94 -20.06
CA LEU A 56 4.00 -8.33 -21.33
C LEU A 56 4.95 -7.17 -21.60
N CYS A 57 5.74 -7.28 -22.67
CA CYS A 57 6.73 -6.27 -23.07
C CYS A 57 6.91 -6.27 -24.60
N ARG A 58 7.74 -5.37 -25.12
CA ARG A 58 8.17 -5.47 -26.53
C ARG A 58 9.06 -6.70 -26.71
N SER A 59 8.95 -7.40 -27.83
CA SER A 59 9.71 -8.65 -28.10
C SER A 59 11.22 -8.45 -27.92
N LYS A 60 11.76 -7.30 -28.33
CA LYS A 60 13.18 -6.96 -28.16
C LYS A 60 13.61 -6.76 -26.71
N ASP A 61 12.68 -6.56 -25.79
CA ASP A 61 12.95 -6.27 -24.37
C ASP A 61 12.72 -7.50 -23.46
N GLU A 62 12.37 -8.67 -24.03
CA GLU A 62 12.13 -9.91 -23.29
C GLU A 62 13.31 -10.29 -22.40
N GLU A 63 14.49 -10.42 -23.00
CA GLU A 63 15.70 -10.84 -22.30
C GLU A 63 16.09 -9.87 -21.20
N TYR A 64 15.90 -8.56 -21.45
CA TYR A 64 16.11 -7.53 -20.44
C TYR A 64 15.22 -7.77 -19.20
N PHE A 65 13.91 -7.98 -19.38
CA PHE A 65 13.00 -8.16 -18.25
C PHE A 65 13.15 -9.52 -17.55
N ARG A 66 13.57 -10.57 -18.28
CA ARG A 66 13.99 -11.85 -17.66
C ARG A 66 15.18 -11.63 -16.72
N ARG A 67 16.20 -10.94 -17.20
CA ARG A 67 17.38 -10.58 -16.41
C ARG A 67 17.04 -9.62 -15.28
N TYR A 68 16.22 -8.60 -15.54
CA TYR A 68 15.76 -7.62 -14.54
C TYR A 68 15.11 -8.29 -13.33
N LEU A 69 14.29 -9.32 -13.56
CA LEU A 69 13.63 -10.11 -12.52
C LEU A 69 14.52 -11.22 -11.93
N ASP A 70 15.79 -11.28 -12.34
CA ASP A 70 16.76 -12.28 -11.87
C ASP A 70 16.23 -13.72 -11.99
N LEU A 71 15.63 -14.07 -13.16
CA LEU A 71 14.95 -15.37 -13.34
C LEU A 71 15.90 -16.56 -13.37
N ASP A 72 17.19 -16.35 -13.61
CA ASP A 72 18.20 -17.39 -13.71
C ASP A 72 18.65 -17.91 -12.32
N THR A 73 18.48 -17.12 -11.27
CA THR A 73 18.81 -17.53 -9.90
C THR A 73 17.74 -18.45 -9.32
N ASP A 74 18.16 -19.61 -8.84
CA ASP A 74 17.30 -20.58 -8.16
C ASP A 74 17.10 -20.23 -6.69
N TYR A 75 16.07 -19.44 -6.40
CA TYR A 75 15.73 -19.00 -5.05
C TYR A 75 15.25 -20.15 -4.14
N GLY A 76 14.80 -21.27 -4.72
CA GLY A 76 14.50 -22.48 -3.95
C GLY A 76 15.76 -23.02 -3.29
N LYS A 77 16.82 -23.18 -4.07
CA LYS A 77 18.13 -23.63 -3.53
C LYS A 77 18.72 -22.64 -2.54
N VAL A 78 18.52 -21.34 -2.75
CA VAL A 78 18.97 -20.31 -1.79
C VAL A 78 18.27 -20.48 -0.43
N ILE A 79 16.97 -20.74 -0.43
CA ILE A 79 16.22 -20.99 0.82
C ILE A 79 16.63 -22.29 1.49
N GLU A 80 16.93 -23.33 0.73
CA GLU A 80 17.42 -24.62 1.26
C GLU A 80 18.79 -24.54 1.95
N GLN A 81 19.58 -23.49 1.68
CA GLN A 81 20.87 -23.25 2.33
C GLN A 81 20.75 -22.62 3.72
N ILE A 82 19.53 -22.17 4.12
CA ILE A 82 19.33 -21.58 5.43
C ILE A 82 19.57 -22.62 6.53
N ASP A 83 20.36 -22.24 7.53
CA ASP A 83 20.65 -23.08 8.69
C ASP A 83 19.34 -23.51 9.38
N GLU A 84 19.10 -24.81 9.50
CA GLU A 84 17.89 -25.39 10.11
C GLU A 84 17.65 -24.93 11.57
N LYS A 85 18.68 -24.39 12.23
CA LYS A 85 18.62 -23.85 13.58
C LYS A 85 18.26 -22.37 13.63
N ASP A 86 18.19 -21.69 12.47
CA ASP A 86 17.84 -20.28 12.40
C ASP A 86 16.33 -20.09 12.14
N ASP A 87 15.52 -20.34 13.17
CA ASP A 87 14.06 -20.21 13.10
C ASP A 87 13.61 -18.79 12.66
N PHE A 88 14.41 -17.77 12.99
CA PHE A 88 14.05 -16.42 12.61
C PHE A 88 14.27 -16.20 11.12
N LEU A 89 15.38 -16.60 10.55
CA LEU A 89 15.65 -16.48 9.12
C LEU A 89 14.73 -17.40 8.29
N ILE A 90 14.50 -18.64 8.74
CA ILE A 90 13.56 -19.57 8.11
C ILE A 90 12.16 -18.93 8.00
N GLY A 91 11.64 -18.37 9.11
CA GLY A 91 10.36 -17.68 9.10
C GLY A 91 10.35 -16.42 8.22
N ALA A 92 11.47 -15.71 8.12
CA ALA A 92 11.62 -14.54 7.22
C ALA A 92 11.60 -14.99 5.75
N ALA A 93 12.32 -16.03 5.40
CA ALA A 93 12.34 -16.58 4.05
C ALA A 93 10.98 -17.16 3.62
N GLN A 94 10.27 -17.81 4.54
CA GLN A 94 8.89 -18.26 4.27
C GLN A 94 7.93 -17.10 4.01
N MET A 95 8.03 -16.03 4.79
CA MET A 95 7.21 -14.83 4.62
C MET A 95 7.54 -14.09 3.32
N GLY A 96 8.83 -13.95 3.00
CA GLY A 96 9.36 -13.26 1.82
C GLY A 96 9.66 -14.18 0.64
N ARG A 97 9.11 -15.39 0.58
CA ARG A 97 9.47 -16.45 -0.38
C ARG A 97 9.47 -16.01 -1.84
N GLY A 98 8.65 -15.03 -2.19
CA GLY A 98 8.54 -14.53 -3.55
C GLY A 98 9.39 -13.30 -3.84
N ILE A 99 10.23 -12.86 -2.91
CA ILE A 99 11.16 -11.73 -3.13
C ILE A 99 12.33 -12.21 -3.98
N ARG A 100 12.69 -11.39 -4.96
CA ARG A 100 13.88 -11.55 -5.79
C ARG A 100 14.66 -10.26 -5.76
N ILE A 101 15.99 -10.32 -5.85
CA ILE A 101 16.82 -9.12 -6.00
C ILE A 101 16.81 -8.71 -7.46
N LEU A 102 16.25 -7.55 -7.75
CA LEU A 102 16.15 -7.03 -9.12
C LEU A 102 17.52 -6.56 -9.62
N ARG A 103 17.79 -6.77 -10.92
CA ARG A 103 18.96 -6.19 -11.61
C ARG A 103 18.58 -4.84 -12.21
N GLN A 104 18.71 -3.81 -11.42
CA GLN A 104 18.25 -2.47 -11.78
C GLN A 104 19.36 -1.64 -12.42
N ASN A 105 18.98 -0.58 -13.14
CA ASN A 105 19.94 0.33 -13.75
C ASN A 105 20.77 1.05 -12.67
N LEU A 106 22.10 1.08 -12.82
CA LEU A 106 23.04 1.63 -11.84
C LEU A 106 22.78 3.13 -11.57
N TRP A 107 22.56 3.93 -12.62
CA TRP A 107 22.25 5.35 -12.48
C TRP A 107 20.94 5.58 -11.70
N GLU A 108 19.88 4.86 -12.05
CA GLU A 108 18.61 4.94 -11.32
C GLU A 108 18.77 4.59 -9.84
N MET A 109 19.60 3.59 -9.52
CA MET A 109 19.85 3.18 -8.14
C MET A 109 20.68 4.20 -7.37
N ILE A 110 21.69 4.81 -7.99
CA ILE A 110 22.47 5.91 -7.38
C ILE A 110 21.52 7.05 -6.97
N ILE A 111 20.72 7.57 -7.89
CA ILE A 111 19.76 8.66 -7.61
C ILE A 111 18.74 8.25 -6.56
N SER A 112 18.17 7.06 -6.69
CA SER A 112 17.15 6.56 -5.76
C SER A 112 17.67 6.42 -4.34
N PHE A 113 18.88 5.89 -4.16
CA PHE A 113 19.47 5.72 -2.83
C PHE A 113 20.05 7.02 -2.25
N ILE A 114 20.43 8.00 -3.06
CA ILE A 114 20.69 9.38 -2.58
C ILE A 114 19.37 9.98 -2.05
N ILE A 115 18.26 9.87 -2.77
CA ILE A 115 16.93 10.36 -2.34
C ILE A 115 16.45 9.61 -1.08
N SER A 116 16.81 8.36 -0.91
CA SER A 116 16.35 7.52 0.21
C SER A 116 16.91 7.90 1.57
N GLN A 117 17.98 8.66 1.63
CA GLN A 117 18.67 9.02 2.89
C GLN A 117 17.73 9.76 3.85
N ARG A 118 17.59 9.26 5.10
CA ARG A 118 16.71 9.83 6.14
C ARG A 118 15.29 10.11 5.59
N ASN A 119 14.73 9.17 4.87
CA ASN A 119 13.44 9.29 4.21
C ASN A 119 12.61 8.01 4.38
N ASN A 120 11.32 8.05 4.12
CA ASN A 120 10.45 6.87 4.11
C ASN A 120 10.07 6.47 2.68
N ILE A 121 9.74 5.20 2.48
CA ILE A 121 9.49 4.62 1.15
C ILE A 121 8.39 5.38 0.37
N PRO A 122 7.21 5.69 0.93
CA PRO A 122 6.19 6.43 0.19
C PRO A 122 6.67 7.80 -0.31
N ARG A 123 7.46 8.50 0.51
CA ARG A 123 8.01 9.80 0.12
C ARG A 123 9.13 9.67 -0.91
N ILE A 124 9.97 8.62 -0.81
CA ILE A 124 11.00 8.30 -1.81
C ILE A 124 10.33 8.07 -3.17
N MET A 125 9.34 7.16 -3.24
CA MET A 125 8.59 6.87 -4.45
C MET A 125 7.98 8.13 -5.06
N LYS A 126 7.26 8.93 -4.27
CA LYS A 126 6.66 10.18 -4.74
C LYS A 126 7.69 11.17 -5.30
N SER A 127 8.87 11.26 -4.66
CA SER A 127 9.93 12.17 -5.10
C SER A 127 10.58 11.70 -6.41
N ILE A 128 10.78 10.39 -6.58
CA ILE A 128 11.33 9.80 -7.80
C ILE A 128 10.30 9.90 -8.93
N ASP A 129 9.03 9.60 -8.68
CA ASP A 129 7.96 9.74 -9.68
C ASP A 129 7.88 11.17 -10.18
N ALA A 130 7.84 12.17 -9.28
CA ALA A 130 7.80 13.58 -9.66
C ALA A 130 9.02 13.98 -10.49
N LEU A 131 10.23 13.51 -10.14
CA LEU A 131 11.45 13.77 -10.89
C LEU A 131 11.35 13.20 -12.32
N CYS A 132 10.90 11.93 -12.43
CA CYS A 132 10.77 11.26 -13.72
C CYS A 132 9.66 11.88 -14.58
N GLU A 133 8.50 12.18 -14.02
CA GLU A 133 7.37 12.80 -14.72
C GLU A 133 7.72 14.18 -15.29
N LYS A 134 8.56 14.94 -14.59
CA LYS A 134 8.91 16.31 -15.01
C LYS A 134 10.08 16.36 -15.95
N LEU A 135 11.09 15.53 -15.75
CA LEU A 135 12.39 15.61 -16.43
C LEU A 135 12.72 14.39 -17.29
N GLY A 136 12.01 13.28 -17.11
CA GLY A 136 12.22 12.06 -17.88
C GLY A 136 11.56 12.10 -19.25
N GLU A 137 12.03 11.26 -20.16
CA GLU A 137 11.41 11.04 -21.46
C GLU A 137 10.14 10.21 -21.32
N GLN A 138 9.10 10.60 -22.03
CA GLN A 138 7.82 9.89 -22.03
C GLN A 138 7.95 8.54 -22.76
N ILE A 139 7.47 7.48 -22.10
CA ILE A 139 7.31 6.15 -22.69
C ILE A 139 5.83 5.84 -22.79
N VAL A 140 5.38 5.52 -23.99
CA VAL A 140 4.02 5.08 -24.28
C VAL A 140 4.03 3.57 -24.48
N PHE A 141 3.12 2.89 -23.79
CA PHE A 141 2.91 1.46 -23.89
C PHE A 141 1.46 1.20 -24.30
N ASP A 142 1.28 0.89 -25.59
CA ASP A 142 -0.03 0.63 -26.20
C ASP A 142 -0.17 -0.85 -26.49
N TYR A 143 -1.14 -1.50 -25.82
CA TYR A 143 -1.43 -2.91 -26.04
C TYR A 143 -2.92 -3.21 -25.81
N GLU A 144 -3.57 -3.83 -26.80
CA GLU A 144 -4.98 -4.28 -26.73
C GLU A 144 -5.97 -3.21 -26.25
N GLY A 145 -5.76 -1.96 -26.67
CA GLY A 145 -6.62 -0.82 -26.32
C GLY A 145 -6.29 -0.17 -24.96
N GLU A 146 -5.31 -0.67 -24.24
CA GLU A 146 -4.77 0.02 -23.06
C GLU A 146 -3.66 0.98 -23.47
N HIS A 147 -3.76 2.21 -23.00
CA HIS A 147 -2.78 3.28 -23.20
C HIS A 147 -2.14 3.63 -21.86
N LEU A 148 -0.92 3.14 -21.63
CA LEU A 148 -0.18 3.43 -20.41
C LEU A 148 0.97 4.39 -20.72
N VAL A 149 1.10 5.39 -19.86
CA VAL A 149 2.15 6.40 -19.96
C VAL A 149 3.03 6.34 -18.72
N GLY A 150 4.32 6.40 -18.94
CA GLY A 150 5.32 6.55 -17.91
C GLY A 150 6.52 7.33 -18.41
N TYR A 151 7.53 7.49 -17.57
CA TYR A 151 8.67 8.35 -17.85
C TYR A 151 9.97 7.66 -17.46
N THR A 152 11.05 7.90 -18.20
CA THR A 152 12.39 7.41 -17.84
C THR A 152 12.92 8.12 -16.59
N CYS A 153 13.95 7.56 -15.97
CA CYS A 153 14.79 8.34 -15.08
C CYS A 153 15.55 9.38 -15.92
N PRO A 154 15.58 10.66 -15.52
CA PRO A 154 16.31 11.67 -16.29
C PRO A 154 17.81 11.37 -16.31
N SER A 155 18.45 11.64 -17.46
CA SER A 155 19.89 11.46 -17.62
C SER A 155 20.69 12.49 -16.80
N PRO A 156 21.99 12.27 -16.58
CA PRO A 156 22.87 13.25 -15.94
C PRO A 156 22.80 14.64 -16.59
N GLU A 157 22.77 14.71 -17.91
CA GLU A 157 22.69 15.97 -18.69
C GLU A 157 21.44 16.77 -18.33
N VAL A 158 20.29 16.08 -18.27
CA VAL A 158 19.01 16.69 -17.91
C VAL A 158 19.01 17.17 -16.46
N ILE A 159 19.57 16.39 -15.54
CA ILE A 159 19.69 16.74 -14.12
C ILE A 159 20.51 18.02 -13.90
N VAL A 160 21.66 18.15 -14.59
CA VAL A 160 22.53 19.33 -14.49
C VAL A 160 21.83 20.58 -15.00
N GLY A 161 21.09 20.47 -16.10
CA GLY A 161 20.38 21.59 -16.73
C GLY A 161 19.08 22.00 -16.05
N ALA A 162 18.55 21.20 -15.11
CA ALA A 162 17.23 21.40 -14.53
C ALA A 162 17.25 22.23 -13.24
N ASP A 163 16.14 22.91 -12.94
CA ASP A 163 15.87 23.44 -11.60
C ASP A 163 15.29 22.31 -10.72
N LEU A 164 16.07 21.87 -9.72
CA LEU A 164 15.66 20.80 -8.81
C LEU A 164 14.94 21.29 -7.55
N SER A 165 14.81 22.60 -7.36
CA SER A 165 14.24 23.20 -6.13
C SER A 165 12.77 22.81 -5.89
N GLU A 166 12.00 22.58 -6.96
CA GLU A 166 10.59 22.21 -6.90
C GLU A 166 10.35 20.79 -6.29
N PHE A 167 11.34 19.88 -6.39
CA PHE A 167 11.21 18.50 -5.88
C PHE A 167 11.39 18.38 -4.37
N LYS A 168 11.79 19.47 -3.70
CA LYS A 168 11.98 19.53 -2.23
C LYS A 168 12.93 18.44 -1.69
N PHE A 169 13.99 18.15 -2.42
CA PHE A 169 15.01 17.17 -2.00
C PHE A 169 15.80 17.60 -0.77
N GLY A 170 15.77 18.90 -0.41
CA GLY A 170 16.56 19.47 0.67
C GLY A 170 18.04 19.33 0.39
N TYR A 171 18.84 18.90 1.39
CA TYR A 171 20.29 18.75 1.23
C TYR A 171 20.72 17.75 0.14
N ARG A 172 19.81 16.82 -0.26
CA ARG A 172 20.09 15.78 -1.27
C ARG A 172 20.17 16.37 -2.67
N GLU A 173 19.53 17.51 -2.93
CA GLU A 173 19.62 18.21 -4.20
C GLU A 173 21.05 18.43 -4.64
N LYS A 174 21.90 18.93 -3.71
CA LYS A 174 23.33 19.15 -3.98
C LYS A 174 24.07 17.85 -4.32
N TYR A 175 23.68 16.73 -3.71
CA TYR A 175 24.31 15.44 -3.97
C TYR A 175 23.88 14.91 -5.35
N ILE A 176 22.61 14.99 -5.69
CA ILE A 176 22.07 14.58 -6.99
C ILE A 176 22.75 15.37 -8.11
N ARG A 177 22.81 16.70 -7.98
CA ARG A 177 23.43 17.58 -8.98
C ARG A 177 24.92 17.29 -9.12
N GLN A 178 25.66 17.25 -8.02
CA GLN A 178 27.10 16.97 -8.04
C GLN A 178 27.42 15.60 -8.67
N THR A 179 26.64 14.56 -8.33
CA THR A 179 26.79 13.23 -8.93
C THR A 179 26.60 13.27 -10.44
N ALA A 180 25.60 14.01 -10.93
CA ALA A 180 25.38 14.18 -12.38
C ALA A 180 26.53 14.97 -13.05
N GLU A 181 27.02 16.03 -12.41
CA GLU A 181 28.19 16.80 -12.87
C GLU A 181 29.45 15.94 -12.93
N ASP A 182 29.72 15.17 -11.87
CA ASP A 182 30.91 14.30 -11.80
C ASP A 182 30.93 13.25 -12.92
N ILE A 183 29.74 12.73 -13.30
CA ILE A 183 29.61 11.80 -14.42
C ILE A 183 29.87 12.51 -15.77
N LEU A 184 29.27 13.69 -15.99
CA LEU A 184 29.44 14.43 -17.26
C LEU A 184 30.87 14.95 -17.45
N GLU A 185 31.55 15.31 -16.37
CA GLU A 185 32.93 15.76 -16.41
C GLU A 185 33.95 14.60 -16.50
N GLY A 186 33.47 13.35 -16.50
CA GLY A 186 34.33 12.16 -16.53
C GLY A 186 35.11 11.91 -15.25
N LYS A 187 34.72 12.54 -14.14
CA LYS A 187 35.28 12.29 -12.81
C LYS A 187 34.81 10.98 -12.19
N PHE A 188 33.64 10.53 -12.64
CA PHE A 188 33.05 9.26 -12.24
C PHE A 188 32.47 8.55 -13.47
N ASP A 189 32.89 7.32 -13.71
CA ASP A 189 32.44 6.52 -14.85
C ASP A 189 31.59 5.33 -14.38
N LEU A 190 30.32 5.30 -14.81
CA LEU A 190 29.38 4.22 -14.49
C LEU A 190 29.79 2.88 -15.11
N GLU A 191 30.38 2.91 -16.31
CA GLU A 191 30.83 1.70 -17.00
C GLU A 191 32.09 1.14 -16.35
N GLU A 192 33.01 2.00 -15.87
CA GLU A 192 34.17 1.54 -15.11
C GLU A 192 33.74 0.78 -13.83
N VAL A 193 32.69 1.26 -13.13
CA VAL A 193 32.17 0.58 -11.94
C VAL A 193 31.56 -0.77 -12.27
N LYS A 194 30.80 -0.88 -13.38
CA LYS A 194 30.24 -2.16 -13.85
C LYS A 194 31.36 -3.12 -14.25
N TYR A 195 32.30 -2.63 -15.02
CA TYR A 195 33.46 -3.41 -15.47
C TYR A 195 34.31 -3.92 -14.29
N ALA A 196 34.44 -3.11 -13.24
CA ALA A 196 35.14 -3.51 -12.01
C ALA A 196 34.49 -4.75 -11.35
N VAL A 197 33.17 -4.84 -11.38
CA VAL A 197 32.45 -6.03 -10.88
C VAL A 197 32.70 -7.23 -11.79
N ASP A 198 32.60 -7.04 -13.11
CA ASP A 198 32.79 -8.11 -14.09
C ASP A 198 34.23 -8.66 -14.06
N GLU A 199 35.23 -7.82 -13.77
CA GLU A 199 36.63 -8.22 -13.55
C GLU A 199 36.89 -8.89 -12.18
N GLY A 200 35.87 -8.98 -11.32
CA GLY A 200 36.00 -9.62 -10.02
C GLY A 200 36.70 -8.79 -8.95
N LYS A 201 36.67 -7.45 -9.05
CA LYS A 201 37.09 -6.60 -7.90
C LYS A 201 36.22 -6.91 -6.68
N THR A 202 36.83 -6.85 -5.51
CA THR A 202 36.13 -7.13 -4.26
C THR A 202 35.02 -6.12 -4.00
N PRO A 203 33.95 -6.49 -3.28
CA PRO A 203 32.88 -5.57 -2.91
C PRO A 203 33.39 -4.30 -2.21
N GLU A 204 34.44 -4.40 -1.40
CA GLU A 204 35.07 -3.27 -0.74
C GLU A 204 35.72 -2.31 -1.74
N GLN A 205 36.39 -2.81 -2.76
CA GLN A 205 36.99 -1.99 -3.82
C GLN A 205 35.92 -1.22 -4.61
N VAL A 206 34.84 -1.92 -4.99
CA VAL A 206 33.68 -1.30 -5.69
C VAL A 206 32.99 -0.27 -4.79
N LYS A 207 32.88 -0.57 -3.49
CA LYS A 207 32.33 0.35 -2.50
C LYS A 207 33.12 1.66 -2.42
N GLU A 208 34.46 1.56 -2.37
CA GLU A 208 35.32 2.75 -2.36
C GLU A 208 35.20 3.58 -3.65
N MET A 209 34.98 2.95 -4.80
CA MET A 209 34.65 3.69 -6.04
C MET A 209 33.34 4.47 -5.87
N LEU A 210 32.25 3.84 -5.41
CA LEU A 210 30.95 4.49 -5.21
C LEU A 210 31.00 5.60 -4.15
N LYS A 211 31.82 5.48 -3.13
CA LYS A 211 32.01 6.50 -2.07
C LYS A 211 32.68 7.78 -2.54
N GLN A 212 33.24 7.80 -3.74
CA GLN A 212 33.74 9.04 -4.37
C GLN A 212 32.56 9.99 -4.68
N LEU A 213 31.37 9.46 -4.89
CA LEU A 213 30.17 10.26 -5.11
C LEU A 213 29.75 10.97 -3.82
N LYS A 214 29.50 12.26 -3.94
CA LYS A 214 29.14 13.09 -2.79
C LYS A 214 27.83 12.64 -2.16
N GLY A 215 27.89 12.34 -0.86
CA GLY A 215 26.72 11.87 -0.10
C GLY A 215 26.51 10.36 -0.15
N VAL A 216 27.37 9.61 -0.84
CA VAL A 216 27.38 8.15 -0.83
C VAL A 216 28.32 7.66 0.28
N GLY A 217 27.74 7.24 1.40
CA GLY A 217 28.45 6.58 2.51
C GLY A 217 28.31 5.06 2.46
N GLU A 218 28.85 4.36 3.45
CA GLU A 218 28.90 2.88 3.53
C GLU A 218 27.56 2.21 3.20
N LYS A 219 26.49 2.60 3.91
CA LYS A 219 25.16 2.02 3.72
C LYS A 219 24.60 2.27 2.32
N VAL A 220 24.75 3.49 1.80
CA VAL A 220 24.23 3.87 0.49
C VAL A 220 24.98 3.12 -0.61
N ALA A 221 26.31 3.06 -0.52
CA ALA A 221 27.15 2.31 -1.46
C ALA A 221 26.76 0.82 -1.47
N SER A 222 26.62 0.18 -0.30
CA SER A 222 26.19 -1.23 -0.22
C SER A 222 24.81 -1.49 -0.82
N CYS A 223 23.87 -0.54 -0.67
CA CYS A 223 22.55 -0.66 -1.34
C CYS A 223 22.67 -0.50 -2.87
N ILE A 224 23.48 0.44 -3.34
CA ILE A 224 23.71 0.63 -4.79
C ILE A 224 24.35 -0.63 -5.38
N GLN A 225 25.32 -1.22 -4.69
CA GLN A 225 25.99 -2.46 -5.12
C GLN A 225 24.99 -3.63 -5.17
N LEU A 226 24.19 -3.83 -4.11
CA LEU A 226 23.22 -4.93 -4.07
C LEU A 226 22.16 -4.79 -5.16
N PHE A 227 21.56 -3.60 -5.33
CA PHE A 227 20.39 -3.41 -6.18
C PHE A 227 20.70 -2.85 -7.57
N GLY A 228 21.85 -2.23 -7.77
CA GLY A 228 22.28 -1.67 -9.05
C GLY A 228 23.36 -2.50 -9.77
N LEU A 229 24.20 -3.21 -8.99
CA LEU A 229 25.26 -4.07 -9.52
C LEU A 229 25.02 -5.57 -9.25
N HIS A 230 23.95 -5.90 -8.53
CA HIS A 230 23.56 -7.27 -8.18
C HIS A 230 24.65 -8.07 -7.45
N GLN A 231 25.41 -7.41 -6.58
CA GLN A 231 26.40 -8.08 -5.74
C GLN A 231 25.72 -8.71 -4.53
N LEU A 232 25.27 -9.97 -4.67
CA LEU A 232 24.44 -10.70 -3.70
C LEU A 232 25.16 -11.07 -2.41
N GLU A 233 26.47 -11.00 -2.40
CA GLU A 233 27.33 -11.22 -1.21
C GLU A 233 27.23 -10.11 -0.18
N LEU A 234 26.63 -8.97 -0.53
CA LEU A 234 26.52 -7.80 0.37
C LEU A 234 25.32 -7.91 1.30
N PHE A 235 25.51 -7.41 2.52
CA PHE A 235 24.50 -7.36 3.56
C PHE A 235 24.34 -5.92 4.08
N PRO A 236 23.62 -5.02 3.37
CA PRO A 236 23.45 -3.65 3.80
C PRO A 236 22.75 -3.55 5.16
N ILE A 237 23.41 -2.90 6.13
CA ILE A 237 22.86 -2.72 7.47
C ILE A 237 22.18 -1.36 7.55
N ASP A 238 20.87 -1.35 7.64
CA ASP A 238 20.06 -0.17 7.94
C ASP A 238 19.55 -0.21 9.39
N THR A 239 18.73 0.76 9.77
CA THR A 239 18.16 0.82 11.14
C THR A 239 17.27 -0.37 11.50
N TRP A 240 16.67 -1.02 10.52
CA TRP A 240 15.83 -2.21 10.73
C TRP A 240 16.70 -3.45 10.90
N ILE A 241 17.69 -3.62 10.02
CA ILE A 241 18.63 -4.74 10.08
C ILE A 241 19.49 -4.65 11.34
N ALA A 242 19.97 -3.47 11.72
CA ALA A 242 20.70 -3.28 12.99
C ALA A 242 19.86 -3.71 14.23
N LYS A 243 18.55 -3.48 14.21
CA LYS A 243 17.65 -4.00 15.26
C LYS A 243 17.53 -5.50 15.21
N VAL A 244 17.42 -6.11 14.03
CA VAL A 244 17.36 -7.56 13.84
C VAL A 244 18.64 -8.20 14.35
N GLU A 245 19.81 -7.70 13.95
CA GLU A 245 21.11 -8.20 14.45
C GLU A 245 21.18 -8.19 15.97
N LYS A 246 20.80 -7.06 16.59
CA LYS A 246 20.80 -6.91 18.05
C LYS A 246 19.83 -7.88 18.75
N MET A 247 18.66 -8.11 18.17
CA MET A 247 17.59 -8.90 18.82
C MET A 247 17.75 -10.41 18.63
N TYR A 248 18.27 -10.84 17.48
CA TYR A 248 18.24 -12.25 17.08
C TYR A 248 19.63 -12.84 16.81
N TYR A 249 20.67 -12.00 16.57
CA TYR A 249 22.00 -12.44 16.14
C TYR A 249 23.13 -11.94 17.04
N ASN A 250 22.84 -11.59 18.31
CA ASN A 250 23.84 -11.08 19.26
C ASN A 250 24.65 -9.88 18.74
N GLY A 251 24.04 -9.08 17.86
CA GLY A 251 24.65 -7.89 17.29
C GLY A 251 25.36 -8.09 15.94
N HIS A 252 25.41 -9.31 15.41
CA HIS A 252 26.09 -9.59 14.13
C HIS A 252 25.44 -10.76 13.41
N PHE A 253 24.95 -10.54 12.20
CA PHE A 253 24.47 -11.60 11.32
C PHE A 253 25.62 -12.39 10.72
N PRO A 254 25.57 -13.75 10.68
CA PRO A 254 26.68 -14.59 10.17
C PRO A 254 26.77 -14.54 8.64
N VAL A 255 27.17 -13.40 8.07
CA VAL A 255 27.26 -13.16 6.61
C VAL A 255 28.12 -14.21 5.92
N GLU A 256 29.18 -14.67 6.58
CA GLU A 256 30.14 -15.67 6.06
C GLU A 256 29.51 -17.03 5.78
N LYS A 257 28.38 -17.38 6.42
CA LYS A 257 27.61 -18.58 6.10
C LYS A 257 26.86 -18.47 4.77
N TYR A 258 26.51 -17.24 4.38
CA TYR A 258 25.66 -16.91 3.23
C TYR A 258 26.38 -16.00 2.24
N LYS A 259 27.72 -16.08 2.17
CA LYS A 259 28.59 -15.13 1.44
C LYS A 259 28.15 -14.85 0.00
N ASP A 260 27.56 -15.82 -0.70
CA ASP A 260 27.11 -15.67 -2.09
C ASP A 260 25.64 -15.21 -2.21
N THR A 261 24.90 -15.16 -1.08
CA THR A 261 23.45 -14.91 -1.04
C THR A 261 23.02 -14.04 0.14
N ALA A 262 23.98 -13.43 0.83
CA ALA A 262 23.73 -12.62 2.04
C ALA A 262 22.73 -11.48 1.80
N GLY A 263 22.75 -10.87 0.63
CA GLY A 263 21.79 -9.82 0.24
C GLY A 263 20.36 -10.32 0.08
N ILE A 264 20.19 -11.59 -0.30
CA ILE A 264 18.85 -12.21 -0.35
C ILE A 264 18.38 -12.45 1.09
N MET A 265 19.25 -12.96 1.99
CA MET A 265 18.91 -13.15 3.41
C MET A 265 18.56 -11.81 4.06
N GLN A 266 19.33 -10.75 3.75
CA GLN A 266 19.05 -9.39 4.22
C GLN A 266 17.66 -8.92 3.82
N GLN A 267 17.24 -9.17 2.57
CA GLN A 267 15.92 -8.78 2.08
C GLN A 267 14.79 -9.56 2.75
N TYR A 268 14.96 -10.84 3.05
CA TYR A 268 13.98 -11.61 3.81
C TYR A 268 13.83 -11.05 5.24
N LEU A 269 14.94 -10.77 5.92
CA LEU A 269 14.92 -10.19 7.26
C LEU A 269 14.30 -8.79 7.28
N PHE A 270 14.67 -7.96 6.32
CA PHE A 270 14.15 -6.60 6.18
C PHE A 270 12.63 -6.60 5.93
N PHE A 271 12.16 -7.45 5.02
CA PHE A 271 10.74 -7.58 4.71
C PHE A 271 9.95 -8.03 5.94
N ARG A 272 10.41 -9.08 6.62
CA ARG A 272 9.76 -9.60 7.82
C ARG A 272 9.62 -8.55 8.92
N VAL A 273 10.70 -7.86 9.26
CA VAL A 273 10.67 -6.91 10.39
C VAL A 273 9.80 -5.69 10.11
N ARG A 274 9.69 -5.29 8.85
CA ARG A 274 8.77 -4.21 8.42
C ARG A 274 7.32 -4.66 8.50
N GLU A 275 6.99 -5.83 7.94
CA GLU A 275 5.65 -6.41 8.04
C GLU A 275 5.19 -6.56 9.50
N ASP A 276 6.08 -7.01 10.39
CA ASP A 276 5.79 -7.15 11.81
C ASP A 276 5.59 -5.78 12.50
N ALA A 277 6.35 -4.76 12.09
CA ALA A 277 6.18 -3.40 12.59
C ALA A 277 4.86 -2.77 12.11
N ASP A 278 4.51 -2.93 10.85
CA ASP A 278 3.25 -2.44 10.28
C ASP A 278 2.04 -3.11 10.95
N LYS A 279 2.12 -4.43 11.21
CA LYS A 279 1.10 -5.16 11.98
C LYS A 279 0.97 -4.65 13.40
N ARG A 280 2.09 -4.36 14.09
CA ARG A 280 2.07 -3.78 15.45
C ARG A 280 1.46 -2.38 15.45
N ALA A 281 1.84 -1.52 14.53
CA ALA A 281 1.29 -0.18 14.39
C ALA A 281 -0.24 -0.21 14.16
N VAL A 282 -0.73 -1.13 13.30
CA VAL A 282 -2.16 -1.34 13.09
C VAL A 282 -2.85 -1.85 14.37
N LEU A 283 -2.21 -2.73 15.14
CA LEU A 283 -2.76 -3.22 16.40
C LEU A 283 -2.80 -2.13 17.48
N GLU A 284 -1.78 -1.28 17.56
CA GLU A 284 -1.71 -0.14 18.47
C GLU A 284 -2.78 0.90 18.13
N MET A 285 -2.93 1.28 16.86
CA MET A 285 -4.02 2.14 16.41
C MET A 285 -5.40 1.59 16.77
N LYS A 286 -5.61 0.28 16.59
CA LYS A 286 -6.87 -0.38 16.99
C LYS A 286 -7.09 -0.34 18.50
N ARG A 287 -6.04 -0.48 19.32
CA ARG A 287 -6.13 -0.35 20.77
C ARG A 287 -6.50 1.08 21.18
N GLU A 288 -5.82 2.08 20.65
CA GLU A 288 -6.14 3.49 20.93
C GLU A 288 -7.57 3.87 20.55
N VAL A 289 -8.04 3.41 19.38
CA VAL A 289 -9.43 3.61 18.95
C VAL A 289 -10.41 2.95 19.91
N ASN A 290 -10.11 1.73 20.40
CA ASN A 290 -10.96 1.02 21.34
C ASN A 290 -10.97 1.68 22.73
N GLU A 291 -9.83 2.16 23.20
CA GLU A 291 -9.73 2.89 24.49
C GLU A 291 -10.50 4.21 24.44
N LYS A 292 -10.39 4.96 23.33
CA LYS A 292 -11.18 6.18 23.09
C LYS A 292 -12.70 5.90 22.98
N ALA A 293 -13.08 4.76 22.41
CA ALA A 293 -14.47 4.33 22.35
C ALA A 293 -15.01 3.93 23.73
N ALA A 294 -14.23 3.18 24.52
CA ALA A 294 -14.59 2.77 25.87
C ALA A 294 -14.73 3.99 26.82
N SER A 295 -13.83 4.98 26.72
CA SER A 295 -13.93 6.21 27.51
C SER A 295 -15.16 7.05 27.14
N LYS A 296 -15.57 7.09 25.87
CA LYS A 296 -16.82 7.75 25.44
C LYS A 296 -18.08 7.02 25.94
N THR A 297 -18.04 5.70 26.03
CA THR A 297 -19.16 4.90 26.54
C THR A 297 -19.31 5.10 28.05
N SER A 298 -18.21 5.06 28.81
CA SER A 298 -18.18 5.35 30.24
C SER A 298 -18.70 6.77 30.55
N PHE A 299 -18.31 7.77 29.74
CA PHE A 299 -18.80 9.15 29.90
C PHE A 299 -20.31 9.27 29.59
N LYS A 300 -20.82 8.52 28.58
CA LYS A 300 -22.25 8.47 28.30
C LYS A 300 -23.05 7.81 29.43
N GLU A 301 -22.55 6.71 29.99
CA GLU A 301 -23.19 6.03 31.14
C GLU A 301 -23.23 6.93 32.37
N GLU A 302 -22.16 7.65 32.65
CA GLU A 302 -22.09 8.60 33.75
C GLU A 302 -23.03 9.81 33.57
N MET A 303 -23.19 10.29 32.33
CA MET A 303 -24.14 11.33 31.98
C MET A 303 -25.60 10.84 32.06
N THR A 304 -25.87 9.62 31.62
CA THR A 304 -27.20 9.01 31.68
C THR A 304 -27.60 8.79 33.15
N GLU A 305 -26.67 8.32 34.01
CA GLU A 305 -26.92 8.15 35.45
C GLU A 305 -27.16 9.51 36.14
N LYS A 306 -26.47 10.58 35.72
CA LYS A 306 -26.71 11.94 36.25
C LYS A 306 -28.08 12.49 35.78
N ILE A 307 -28.49 12.21 34.54
CA ILE A 307 -29.81 12.61 34.02
C ILE A 307 -30.93 11.84 34.73
N ASP A 308 -30.78 10.52 34.94
CA ASP A 308 -31.76 9.71 35.69
C ASP A 308 -31.90 10.14 37.14
N LYS A 309 -30.79 10.50 37.79
CA LYS A 309 -30.82 11.06 39.16
C LYS A 309 -31.52 12.43 39.21
N GLN A 310 -31.38 13.27 38.17
CA GLN A 310 -32.10 14.54 38.05
C GLN A 310 -33.58 14.35 37.73
N THR A 311 -33.92 13.37 36.91
CA THR A 311 -35.30 13.06 36.52
C THR A 311 -36.07 12.43 37.67
N LYS A 312 -35.43 11.55 38.49
CA LYS A 312 -36.02 11.02 39.71
C LYS A 312 -36.30 12.10 40.75
N ARG A 313 -35.44 13.11 40.89
CA ARG A 313 -35.67 14.28 41.77
C ARG A 313 -36.78 15.21 41.30
N LYS A 314 -37.12 15.21 40.00
CA LYS A 314 -38.25 16.00 39.43
C LYS A 314 -39.58 15.27 39.51
N ASN A 315 -39.59 13.92 39.54
CA ASN A 315 -40.79 13.10 39.57
C ASN A 315 -41.29 12.82 40.99
N GLU A 316 -40.59 13.28 42.04
CA GLU A 316 -41.10 13.26 43.41
C GLU A 316 -42.10 14.38 43.77
N ILE A 317 -42.43 15.23 42.77
CA ILE A 317 -43.43 16.28 42.91
C ILE A 317 -44.49 16.10 41.80
N SER A 318 -45.45 15.23 42.02
CA SER A 318 -46.86 15.15 41.62
C SER A 318 -47.31 13.74 41.23
N PRO A 319 -48.33 13.20 41.88
CA PRO A 319 -48.97 11.98 41.40
C PRO A 319 -50.19 12.36 40.57
N GLU A 320 -50.30 11.80 39.37
CA GLU A 320 -51.58 11.32 38.81
C GLU A 320 -51.47 10.90 37.35
N ASN A 321 -52.05 9.74 37.14
CA ASN A 321 -52.53 9.12 35.88
C ASN A 321 -51.71 8.03 35.23
N ASN A 322 -52.12 6.82 35.60
CA ASN A 322 -52.02 5.56 34.89
C ASN A 322 -52.82 5.55 33.59
N SER A 323 -52.28 4.94 32.54
CA SER A 323 -52.93 3.82 31.85
C SER A 323 -52.16 3.33 30.60
N LEU A 324 -51.76 2.08 30.66
CA LEU A 324 -51.81 1.01 29.68
C LEU A 324 -51.49 1.31 28.21
N LYS A 325 -50.48 0.63 27.64
CA LYS A 325 -50.74 -0.48 26.69
C LYS A 325 -49.46 -1.24 26.32
N GLU A 326 -49.48 -2.52 26.65
CA GLU A 326 -48.67 -3.55 26.00
C GLU A 326 -49.05 -3.68 24.53
N ASN A 327 -48.11 -3.85 23.64
CA ASN A 327 -48.33 -4.50 22.36
C ASN A 327 -47.12 -5.34 21.88
N ARG A 328 -47.37 -6.60 21.89
CA ARG A 328 -46.97 -7.78 21.12
C ARG A 328 -45.84 -7.59 20.09
N LEU A 329 -44.80 -8.38 20.32
CA LEU A 329 -43.86 -8.86 19.31
C LEU A 329 -44.58 -9.65 18.21
N GLU A 330 -44.58 -9.14 17.00
CA GLU A 330 -44.83 -9.92 15.80
C GLU A 330 -43.56 -10.21 15.04
N LYS A 331 -43.26 -11.51 14.87
CA LYS A 331 -42.23 -12.05 14.03
C LYS A 331 -42.58 -11.81 12.56
N SER A 332 -41.88 -10.95 11.84
CA SER A 332 -41.91 -10.92 10.40
C SER A 332 -40.70 -11.63 9.80
N ARG A 333 -41.00 -12.65 9.01
CA ARG A 333 -40.08 -13.43 8.19
C ARG A 333 -39.58 -12.56 7.03
N PHE A 334 -38.28 -12.38 6.94
CA PHE A 334 -37.66 -11.88 5.71
C PHE A 334 -37.78 -12.96 4.62
N LYS A 335 -38.59 -12.69 3.62
CA LYS A 335 -38.59 -13.42 2.33
C LYS A 335 -37.42 -12.85 1.47
N LYS A 336 -36.63 -13.76 0.86
CA LYS A 336 -35.72 -13.42 -0.26
C LYS A 336 -36.51 -12.66 -1.33
N GLY A 337 -36.25 -11.37 -1.48
CA GLY A 337 -36.81 -10.52 -2.52
C GLY A 337 -36.24 -10.91 -3.87
N LYS A 338 -37.11 -11.06 -4.85
CA LYS A 338 -36.85 -11.52 -6.19
C LYS A 338 -35.96 -10.56 -6.98
N SER A 339 -35.15 -11.14 -7.86
CA SER A 339 -34.18 -10.48 -8.78
C SER A 339 -34.78 -9.50 -9.81
N GLU A 340 -36.09 -9.28 -9.83
CA GLU A 340 -36.76 -8.37 -10.77
C GLU A 340 -36.97 -6.95 -10.22
N GLU A 341 -37.20 -6.79 -8.91
CA GLU A 341 -37.30 -5.47 -8.28
C GLU A 341 -35.91 -4.76 -8.24
N ALA A 342 -34.84 -5.50 -7.98
CA ALA A 342 -33.45 -4.95 -8.01
C ALA A 342 -33.05 -4.45 -9.42
N ARG A 343 -33.59 -5.01 -10.50
CA ARG A 343 -33.36 -4.53 -11.88
C ARG A 343 -34.14 -3.24 -12.21
N SER A 344 -35.26 -2.97 -11.60
CA SER A 344 -36.02 -1.72 -11.80
C SER A 344 -35.41 -0.54 -11.03
N GLU A 345 -34.79 -0.78 -9.87
CA GLU A 345 -34.07 0.24 -9.09
C GLU A 345 -32.69 0.57 -9.68
N ALA A 346 -32.00 -0.39 -10.27
CA ALA A 346 -30.71 -0.14 -10.96
C ALA A 346 -30.83 0.85 -12.13
N ASN A 347 -32.01 0.98 -12.72
CA ASN A 347 -32.28 1.96 -13.78
C ASN A 347 -32.38 3.42 -13.29
N ARG A 348 -32.46 3.65 -11.98
CA ARG A 348 -32.55 4.96 -11.36
C ARG A 348 -31.25 5.74 -11.45
N TYR A 349 -30.10 5.04 -11.50
CA TYR A 349 -28.78 5.63 -11.55
C TYR A 349 -28.16 5.54 -12.95
N ASN A 350 -28.80 6.22 -13.92
CA ASN A 350 -28.31 6.23 -15.30
C ASN A 350 -26.98 7.00 -15.42
N LEU A 351 -25.88 6.25 -15.53
CA LEU A 351 -24.51 6.77 -15.75
C LEU A 351 -24.12 6.78 -17.23
N SER A 352 -25.07 6.57 -18.17
CA SER A 352 -24.77 6.52 -19.60
C SER A 352 -24.02 7.81 -20.06
N GLY A 353 -22.76 7.66 -20.41
CA GLY A 353 -21.88 8.77 -20.84
C GLY A 353 -21.38 9.69 -19.71
N LYS A 354 -21.61 9.36 -18.44
CA LYS A 354 -21.14 10.12 -17.28
C LYS A 354 -20.12 9.32 -16.46
N MET A 355 -19.17 10.03 -15.87
CA MET A 355 -18.17 9.46 -14.98
C MET A 355 -18.65 9.60 -13.52
N LEU A 356 -18.65 8.48 -12.77
CA LEU A 356 -18.90 8.49 -11.33
C LEU A 356 -17.58 8.67 -10.57
N TYR A 357 -17.52 9.71 -9.77
CA TYR A 357 -16.41 9.97 -8.85
C TYR A 357 -16.73 9.34 -7.49
N VAL A 358 -15.87 8.48 -7.03
CA VAL A 358 -16.00 7.80 -5.73
C VAL A 358 -14.80 8.20 -4.87
N SER A 359 -15.06 8.82 -3.72
CA SER A 359 -14.00 9.24 -2.78
C SER A 359 -13.99 8.34 -1.56
N ASP A 360 -12.80 7.96 -1.10
CA ASP A 360 -12.63 7.52 0.28
C ASP A 360 -12.80 8.71 1.23
N LEU A 361 -13.17 8.43 2.48
CA LEU A 361 -13.34 9.45 3.52
C LEU A 361 -12.05 9.67 4.31
N ASP A 362 -11.54 8.62 4.95
CA ASP A 362 -10.44 8.72 5.90
C ASP A 362 -9.08 8.91 5.20
N GLY A 363 -8.44 10.06 5.46
CA GLY A 363 -7.17 10.40 4.82
C GLY A 363 -7.28 10.90 3.39
N THR A 364 -8.53 11.07 2.86
CA THR A 364 -8.79 11.60 1.51
C THR A 364 -9.69 12.83 1.56
N LEU A 365 -10.94 12.68 1.98
CA LEU A 365 -11.92 13.77 2.03
C LEU A 365 -11.97 14.43 3.41
N LEU A 366 -11.62 13.69 4.47
CA LEU A 366 -11.61 14.14 5.85
C LEU A 366 -10.24 14.68 6.26
N ASN A 367 -10.25 15.70 7.12
CA ASN A 367 -9.06 16.25 7.76
C ASN A 367 -8.54 15.33 8.88
N SER A 368 -7.48 15.77 9.59
CA SER A 368 -6.89 15.04 10.73
C SER A 368 -7.85 14.76 11.88
N ASP A 369 -8.90 15.58 12.01
CA ASP A 369 -9.92 15.44 13.06
C ASP A 369 -11.10 14.56 12.63
N ALA A 370 -10.96 13.90 11.47
CA ALA A 370 -11.96 13.03 10.85
C ALA A 370 -13.28 13.77 10.52
N LEU A 371 -13.19 15.05 10.18
CA LEU A 371 -14.30 15.93 9.78
C LEU A 371 -14.05 16.46 8.38
N LEU A 372 -15.13 16.83 7.67
CA LEU A 372 -15.03 17.66 6.47
C LEU A 372 -14.58 19.05 6.86
N ASN A 373 -13.68 19.67 6.08
CA ASN A 373 -13.42 21.09 6.23
C ASN A 373 -14.67 21.89 5.88
N GLU A 374 -14.88 23.04 6.52
CA GLU A 374 -16.12 23.84 6.45
C GLU A 374 -16.52 24.21 5.02
N ASP A 375 -15.56 24.41 4.12
CA ASP A 375 -15.80 24.80 2.72
C ASP A 375 -16.10 23.60 1.79
N VAL A 376 -15.81 22.37 2.20
CA VAL A 376 -15.93 21.18 1.35
C VAL A 376 -17.38 20.84 0.99
N PRO A 377 -18.38 20.85 1.92
CA PRO A 377 -19.76 20.58 1.56
C PRO A 377 -20.30 21.57 0.51
N GLU A 378 -20.07 22.87 0.69
CA GLU A 378 -20.53 23.90 -0.26
C GLU A 378 -19.90 23.72 -1.65
N ARG A 379 -18.60 23.41 -1.72
CA ARG A 379 -17.88 23.19 -2.99
C ARG A 379 -18.38 21.94 -3.70
N LEU A 380 -18.57 20.83 -2.97
CA LEU A 380 -19.09 19.59 -3.52
C LEU A 380 -20.52 19.79 -4.03
N ASN A 381 -21.39 20.42 -3.25
CA ASN A 381 -22.77 20.66 -3.64
C ASN A 381 -22.87 21.48 -4.93
N ARG A 382 -22.07 22.55 -5.07
CA ARG A 382 -22.00 23.32 -6.32
C ARG A 382 -21.61 22.48 -7.54
N LEU A 383 -20.76 21.47 -7.37
CA LEU A 383 -20.36 20.55 -8.45
C LEU A 383 -21.44 19.50 -8.73
N ILE A 384 -22.02 18.93 -7.68
CA ILE A 384 -23.10 17.94 -7.77
C ILE A 384 -24.33 18.58 -8.47
N ASP A 385 -24.72 19.78 -8.08
CA ASP A 385 -25.83 20.53 -8.67
C ASP A 385 -25.58 20.89 -10.16
N LYS A 386 -24.29 20.95 -10.58
CA LYS A 386 -23.88 21.10 -11.99
C LYS A 386 -23.78 19.77 -12.73
N GLY A 387 -24.13 18.66 -12.09
CA GLY A 387 -24.17 17.33 -12.72
C GLY A 387 -22.98 16.43 -12.46
N LEU A 388 -22.11 16.76 -11.49
CA LEU A 388 -21.09 15.83 -11.02
C LEU A 388 -21.76 14.59 -10.39
N CYS A 389 -21.49 13.41 -10.91
CA CYS A 389 -21.89 12.17 -10.27
C CYS A 389 -20.84 11.83 -9.20
N PHE A 390 -21.21 12.00 -7.92
CA PHE A 390 -20.30 11.83 -6.81
C PHE A 390 -20.87 10.97 -5.70
N THR A 391 -20.06 10.12 -5.10
CA THR A 391 -20.40 9.34 -3.90
C THR A 391 -19.14 9.05 -3.07
N VAL A 392 -19.32 8.35 -1.94
CA VAL A 392 -18.26 7.97 -1.03
C VAL A 392 -18.17 6.45 -0.86
N ALA A 393 -16.95 5.94 -0.68
CA ALA A 393 -16.68 4.56 -0.32
C ALA A 393 -15.80 4.54 0.95
N THR A 394 -16.21 3.82 1.99
CA THR A 394 -15.54 3.87 3.28
C THR A 394 -15.70 2.57 4.08
N ALA A 395 -14.75 2.32 5.00
CA ALA A 395 -14.87 1.26 6.00
C ALA A 395 -15.92 1.57 7.10
N ARG A 396 -16.41 2.81 7.17
CA ARG A 396 -17.33 3.26 8.22
C ARG A 396 -18.74 2.71 8.02
N THR A 397 -19.50 2.63 9.13
CA THR A 397 -20.94 2.29 9.11
C THR A 397 -21.79 3.51 8.72
N TYR A 398 -23.03 3.28 8.32
CA TYR A 398 -23.99 4.36 8.03
C TYR A 398 -24.12 5.37 9.16
N ALA A 399 -24.25 4.92 10.38
CA ALA A 399 -24.41 5.79 11.55
C ALA A 399 -23.26 6.80 11.72
N THR A 400 -22.03 6.39 11.38
CA THR A 400 -20.86 7.26 11.45
C THR A 400 -20.68 8.15 10.21
N VAL A 401 -21.05 7.66 9.03
CA VAL A 401 -20.92 8.41 7.78
C VAL A 401 -22.00 9.48 7.68
N ASN A 402 -23.23 9.16 8.04
CA ASN A 402 -24.37 10.07 7.93
C ASN A 402 -24.15 11.41 8.67
N SER A 403 -23.52 11.36 9.84
CA SER A 403 -23.22 12.59 10.59
C SER A 403 -22.15 13.47 9.92
N ILE A 404 -21.28 12.87 9.11
CA ILE A 404 -20.17 13.55 8.43
C ILE A 404 -20.64 14.19 7.13
N VAL A 405 -21.41 13.44 6.32
CA VAL A 405 -21.83 13.88 4.97
C VAL A 405 -23.23 14.46 4.92
N LYS A 406 -23.86 14.73 6.07
CA LYS A 406 -25.25 15.23 6.18
C LYS A 406 -25.51 16.52 5.37
N ASP A 407 -24.49 17.35 5.21
CA ASP A 407 -24.54 18.62 4.51
C ASP A 407 -24.10 18.52 3.04
N VAL A 408 -23.82 17.29 2.54
CA VAL A 408 -23.45 17.01 1.14
C VAL A 408 -24.66 16.43 0.40
N HIS A 409 -25.02 16.97 -0.77
CA HIS A 409 -26.15 16.55 -1.59
C HIS A 409 -25.87 15.27 -2.37
N LEU A 410 -25.55 14.17 -1.67
CA LEU A 410 -25.29 12.88 -2.33
C LEU A 410 -26.54 12.35 -3.02
N THR A 411 -26.42 12.03 -4.30
CA THR A 411 -27.50 11.48 -5.14
C THR A 411 -27.25 10.06 -5.60
N TYR A 412 -26.02 9.55 -5.40
CA TYR A 412 -25.62 8.19 -5.75
C TYR A 412 -25.39 7.36 -4.48
N PRO A 413 -25.62 6.03 -4.55
CA PRO A 413 -25.45 5.17 -3.39
C PRO A 413 -24.06 5.22 -2.78
N MET A 414 -24.01 5.28 -1.46
CA MET A 414 -22.77 5.20 -0.68
C MET A 414 -22.33 3.75 -0.53
N ILE A 415 -21.04 3.50 -0.67
CA ILE A 415 -20.40 2.19 -0.47
C ILE A 415 -19.83 2.17 0.95
N LEU A 416 -20.43 1.39 1.84
CA LEU A 416 -20.15 1.39 3.27
C LEU A 416 -19.53 0.06 3.71
N MET A 417 -18.83 0.08 4.85
CA MET A 417 -18.25 -1.11 5.48
C MET A 417 -17.35 -1.91 4.53
N ASN A 418 -16.47 -1.22 3.77
CA ASN A 418 -15.59 -1.82 2.76
C ASN A 418 -16.35 -2.59 1.66
N GLY A 419 -17.50 -2.10 1.24
CA GLY A 419 -18.30 -2.72 0.18
C GLY A 419 -19.33 -3.74 0.65
N VAL A 420 -19.44 -3.98 1.94
CA VAL A 420 -20.45 -4.89 2.51
C VAL A 420 -21.86 -4.35 2.36
N MET A 421 -22.03 -3.01 2.39
CA MET A 421 -23.34 -2.36 2.31
C MET A 421 -23.35 -1.29 1.21
N LEU A 422 -24.39 -1.30 0.39
CA LEU A 422 -24.73 -0.25 -0.55
C LEU A 422 -25.98 0.48 -0.04
N TYR A 423 -25.84 1.75 0.32
CA TYR A 423 -26.88 2.56 0.93
C TYR A 423 -27.26 3.75 0.05
N ASP A 424 -28.56 3.89 -0.24
CA ASP A 424 -29.09 5.01 -1.01
C ASP A 424 -29.40 6.22 -0.10
N PRO A 425 -28.69 7.34 -0.23
CA PRO A 425 -28.93 8.52 0.58
C PRO A 425 -30.24 9.25 0.22
N VAL A 426 -30.81 8.99 -0.98
CA VAL A 426 -32.05 9.64 -1.44
C VAL A 426 -33.28 8.92 -0.90
N SER A 427 -33.35 7.59 -1.07
CA SER A 427 -34.44 6.78 -0.50
C SER A 427 -34.24 6.45 0.98
N LYS A 428 -33.06 6.78 1.52
CA LYS A 428 -32.65 6.47 2.90
C LYS A 428 -32.77 4.98 3.23
N SER A 429 -32.43 4.12 2.28
CA SER A 429 -32.57 2.68 2.42
C SER A 429 -31.32 1.91 1.99
N CYS A 430 -31.15 0.71 2.55
CA CYS A 430 -30.11 -0.22 2.13
C CYS A 430 -30.54 -0.90 0.82
N ILE A 431 -29.77 -0.68 -0.27
CA ILE A 431 -30.02 -1.30 -1.57
C ILE A 431 -29.55 -2.76 -1.56
N ASN A 432 -28.37 -2.99 -1.03
CA ASN A 432 -27.76 -4.31 -0.93
C ASN A 432 -26.84 -4.40 0.28
N ALA A 433 -26.82 -5.57 0.93
CA ALA A 433 -25.84 -5.90 1.95
C ALA A 433 -25.44 -7.37 1.88
N GLU A 434 -24.15 -7.64 1.96
CA GLU A 434 -23.64 -9.00 2.07
C GLU A 434 -23.74 -9.45 3.53
N ILE A 435 -24.54 -10.49 3.77
CA ILE A 435 -24.82 -11.01 5.11
C ILE A 435 -24.17 -12.38 5.26
N ILE A 436 -23.43 -12.55 6.34
CA ILE A 436 -22.85 -13.85 6.70
C ILE A 436 -23.98 -14.76 7.22
N GLU A 437 -24.08 -15.96 6.71
CA GLU A 437 -25.07 -16.95 7.16
C GLU A 437 -24.85 -17.33 8.64
N ARG A 438 -25.95 -17.60 9.33
CA ARG A 438 -25.96 -17.85 10.77
C ARG A 438 -24.98 -18.92 11.22
N ASP A 439 -24.88 -20.03 10.48
CA ASP A 439 -23.99 -21.14 10.80
C ASP A 439 -22.51 -20.73 10.71
N SER A 440 -22.19 -19.90 9.71
CA SER A 440 -20.85 -19.30 9.54
C SER A 440 -20.54 -18.32 10.69
N VAL A 441 -21.51 -17.52 11.13
CA VAL A 441 -21.36 -16.63 12.30
C VAL A 441 -21.07 -17.44 13.56
N GLU A 442 -21.83 -18.53 13.81
CA GLU A 442 -21.59 -19.41 14.95
C GLU A 442 -20.21 -20.06 14.92
N TYR A 443 -19.75 -20.51 13.75
CA TYR A 443 -18.41 -21.07 13.55
C TYR A 443 -17.32 -20.04 13.87
N ILE A 444 -17.46 -18.81 13.35
CA ILE A 444 -16.54 -17.69 13.61
C ILE A 444 -16.49 -17.35 15.11
N LEU A 445 -17.67 -17.29 15.75
CA LEU A 445 -17.76 -16.99 17.19
C LEU A 445 -17.12 -18.09 18.07
N LYS A 446 -17.27 -19.37 17.69
CA LYS A 446 -16.60 -20.50 18.35
C LYS A 446 -15.08 -20.42 18.17
N GLY A 447 -14.62 -20.15 16.94
CA GLY A 447 -13.20 -19.95 16.62
C GLY A 447 -12.60 -18.78 17.40
N ARG A 448 -13.28 -17.63 17.42
CA ARG A 448 -12.90 -16.46 18.21
C ARG A 448 -12.70 -16.78 19.69
N LYS A 449 -13.66 -17.49 20.30
CA LYS A 449 -13.59 -17.91 21.71
C LYS A 449 -12.43 -18.88 21.97
N LYS A 450 -12.18 -19.80 21.02
CA LYS A 450 -11.10 -20.80 21.13
C LYS A 450 -9.71 -20.17 21.04
N PHE A 451 -9.53 -19.16 20.20
CA PHE A 451 -8.24 -18.53 19.91
C PHE A 451 -8.03 -17.18 20.60
N GLY A 452 -8.95 -16.73 21.47
CA GLY A 452 -8.86 -15.46 22.18
C GLY A 452 -8.83 -14.22 21.27
N VAL A 453 -9.35 -14.31 20.03
CA VAL A 453 -9.33 -13.21 19.06
C VAL A 453 -10.53 -12.32 19.28
N THR A 454 -10.32 -10.99 19.31
CA THR A 454 -11.39 -9.99 19.33
C THR A 454 -11.79 -9.60 17.90
N GLY A 455 -13.06 -9.34 17.66
CA GLY A 455 -13.60 -8.89 16.36
C GLY A 455 -14.89 -8.10 16.56
N PHE A 456 -15.22 -7.28 15.58
CA PHE A 456 -16.48 -6.56 15.52
C PHE A 456 -17.47 -7.36 14.68
N ALA A 457 -18.72 -7.47 15.13
CA ALA A 457 -19.85 -7.94 14.33
C ALA A 457 -20.88 -6.82 14.29
N TYR A 458 -21.42 -6.58 13.10
CA TYR A 458 -22.49 -5.63 12.89
C TYR A 458 -23.76 -6.41 12.53
N ALA A 459 -24.85 -6.07 13.18
CA ALA A 459 -26.18 -6.59 12.83
C ALA A 459 -26.95 -5.50 12.09
N LEU A 460 -27.58 -5.86 10.97
CA LEU A 460 -28.55 -4.99 10.30
C LEU A 460 -29.86 -5.08 11.08
N SER A 461 -30.31 -3.95 11.62
CA SER A 461 -31.65 -3.84 12.20
C SER A 461 -32.64 -3.44 11.12
N PRO A 462 -33.86 -3.99 11.10
CA PRO A 462 -34.94 -3.54 10.20
C PRO A 462 -35.33 -2.07 10.40
N GLU A 463 -34.94 -1.44 11.52
CA GLU A 463 -35.32 -0.08 11.91
C GLU A 463 -34.38 1.02 11.37
N ILE A 464 -33.46 0.72 10.45
CA ILE A 464 -32.65 1.74 9.73
C ILE A 464 -33.46 2.36 8.58
N SER A 465 -34.77 2.31 8.62
CA SER A 465 -35.70 2.93 7.66
C SER A 465 -36.42 4.17 8.20
N GLU A 466 -35.93 4.80 9.27
CA GLU A 466 -36.37 6.13 9.71
C GLU A 466 -35.20 7.09 9.93
#